data_e96fbf87253ab358773337c8481034c2
#
_entry.id   e96fbf87253ab358773337c8481034c2
#
_cell.length_a   1.000
_cell.length_b   1.000
_cell.length_c   1.000
_cell.angle_alpha   90.00
_cell.angle_beta   90.00
_cell.angle_gamma   90.00
#
_symmetry.space_group_name_H-M   'P 1'
#
loop_
_entity.id
_entity.type
_entity.pdbx_description
1 polymer ?
#
loop_
_entity_poly.entity_id
_entity_poly.type
_entity_poly.pdbx_seq_one_letter_code
_entity_poly.pdbx_strand_id
1 'polypeptide(L)'
;FDISDKGAMEIMKLFFTPNEDLQDKRITDFFDDEVFNSNFWLYWRTMFAFENWHSALEMKLYIQRYIHHIGGLPDFKALRFTKYNQYESMILPMIKYLESFGVQFHYGVQVVNVEFDCSDPAHKLAKRIDILRDGKEDAIDLTENDLVFITNGGCVENSSRGSQNEPAPYNTEIKPGGGWDMWRKIAAQDPSFGHPDKFCYDPEQTNWMSATVETLDQ
;
A
#
# COMPACT_ATOMS: atom_id res chain seq x y z
N PHE A 1 -23.74 7.14 -10.44
CA PHE A 1 -22.64 6.19 -10.75
C PHE A 1 -22.79 5.48 -12.10
N ASP A 2 -23.90 5.62 -12.76
CA ASP A 2 -24.15 4.94 -14.04
C ASP A 2 -23.83 3.42 -13.95
N ILE A 3 -24.30 2.80 -12.88
CA ILE A 3 -24.19 1.37 -12.63
C ILE A 3 -25.61 0.77 -12.66
N SER A 4 -25.77 -0.35 -13.35
CA SER A 4 -27.04 -1.05 -13.40
C SER A 4 -27.38 -1.72 -12.08
N ASP A 5 -28.65 -2.13 -11.95
CA ASP A 5 -29.10 -2.95 -10.81
C ASP A 5 -28.32 -4.26 -10.72
N LYS A 6 -27.96 -4.85 -11.87
CA LYS A 6 -27.12 -6.06 -11.92
C LYS A 6 -25.72 -5.78 -11.36
N GLY A 7 -25.05 -4.73 -11.81
CA GLY A 7 -23.74 -4.36 -11.29
C GLY A 7 -23.77 -4.03 -9.80
N ALA A 8 -24.81 -3.35 -9.32
CA ALA A 8 -25.00 -3.10 -7.90
C ALA A 8 -25.15 -4.40 -7.11
N MET A 9 -25.88 -5.39 -7.64
CA MET A 9 -26.00 -6.71 -7.02
C MET A 9 -24.68 -7.47 -6.98
N GLU A 10 -23.82 -7.34 -8.00
CA GLU A 10 -22.49 -7.96 -8.00
C GLU A 10 -21.60 -7.36 -6.93
N ILE A 11 -21.65 -6.03 -6.72
CA ILE A 11 -20.93 -5.37 -5.61
C ILE A 11 -21.45 -5.87 -4.26
N MET A 12 -22.78 -6.00 -4.11
CA MET A 12 -23.36 -6.54 -2.89
C MET A 12 -22.96 -7.99 -2.65
N LYS A 13 -22.90 -8.81 -3.70
CA LYS A 13 -22.41 -10.18 -3.62
C LYS A 13 -20.95 -10.21 -3.12
N LEU A 14 -20.07 -9.39 -3.68
CA LEU A 14 -18.69 -9.28 -3.19
C LEU A 14 -18.66 -8.87 -1.72
N PHE A 15 -19.45 -7.89 -1.32
CA PHE A 15 -19.49 -7.37 0.05
C PHE A 15 -19.87 -8.44 1.07
N PHE A 16 -20.82 -9.33 0.75
CA PHE A 16 -21.30 -10.38 1.65
C PHE A 16 -20.56 -11.72 1.53
N THR A 17 -19.72 -11.90 0.52
CA THR A 17 -18.92 -13.14 0.38
C THR A 17 -17.92 -13.24 1.54
N PRO A 18 -17.81 -14.38 2.24
CA PRO A 18 -16.80 -14.58 3.29
C PRO A 18 -15.36 -14.28 2.81
N ASN A 19 -14.51 -13.79 3.71
CA ASN A 19 -13.14 -13.42 3.36
C ASN A 19 -12.31 -14.63 2.90
N GLU A 20 -12.53 -15.77 3.52
CA GLU A 20 -11.89 -17.05 3.18
C GLU A 20 -12.17 -17.51 1.76
N ASP A 21 -13.35 -17.18 1.23
CA ASP A 21 -13.75 -17.53 -0.14
C ASP A 21 -13.16 -16.58 -1.19
N LEU A 22 -12.56 -15.47 -0.74
CA LEU A 22 -12.01 -14.40 -1.59
C LEU A 22 -10.48 -14.42 -1.70
N GLN A 23 -9.78 -15.23 -0.90
CA GLN A 23 -8.32 -15.15 -0.77
C GLN A 23 -7.56 -15.33 -2.10
N ASP A 24 -8.05 -16.19 -2.98
CA ASP A 24 -7.43 -16.47 -4.27
C ASP A 24 -8.25 -15.93 -5.46
N LYS A 25 -9.22 -15.04 -5.19
CA LYS A 25 -10.10 -14.45 -6.20
C LYS A 25 -9.59 -13.09 -6.67
N ARG A 26 -9.74 -12.84 -7.96
CA ARG A 26 -9.53 -11.53 -8.58
C ARG A 26 -10.85 -10.78 -8.70
N ILE A 27 -10.79 -9.49 -8.88
CA ILE A 27 -11.96 -8.65 -9.12
C ILE A 27 -12.73 -9.12 -10.37
N THR A 28 -12.01 -9.56 -11.41
CA THR A 28 -12.59 -10.17 -12.63
C THR A 28 -13.39 -11.45 -12.41
N ASP A 29 -13.24 -12.12 -11.27
CA ASP A 29 -14.03 -13.30 -10.93
C ASP A 29 -15.43 -12.97 -10.39
N PHE A 30 -15.67 -11.68 -10.09
CA PHE A 30 -16.89 -11.20 -9.47
C PHE A 30 -17.73 -10.29 -10.35
N PHE A 31 -17.08 -9.54 -11.25
CA PHE A 31 -17.75 -8.50 -12.03
C PHE A 31 -17.72 -8.82 -13.52
N ASP A 32 -18.85 -8.53 -14.15
CA ASP A 32 -18.97 -8.54 -15.60
C ASP A 32 -18.46 -7.22 -16.21
N ASP A 33 -18.28 -7.22 -17.52
CA ASP A 33 -17.82 -6.07 -18.31
C ASP A 33 -18.66 -4.80 -18.08
N GLU A 34 -19.93 -4.98 -17.74
CA GLU A 34 -20.83 -3.86 -17.42
C GLU A 34 -20.35 -3.02 -16.25
N VAL A 35 -19.85 -3.67 -15.19
CA VAL A 35 -19.29 -2.96 -14.03
C VAL A 35 -17.99 -2.25 -14.43
N PHE A 36 -17.13 -2.92 -15.20
CA PHE A 36 -15.85 -2.34 -15.62
C PHE A 36 -16.01 -1.15 -16.58
N ASN A 37 -17.10 -1.06 -17.31
CA ASN A 37 -17.43 0.06 -18.19
C ASN A 37 -18.25 1.17 -17.51
N SER A 38 -18.58 1.02 -16.22
CA SER A 38 -19.38 1.99 -15.48
C SER A 38 -18.53 3.15 -14.92
N ASN A 39 -19.20 4.28 -14.65
CA ASN A 39 -18.58 5.39 -13.92
C ASN A 39 -18.18 5.00 -12.49
N PHE A 40 -18.89 4.05 -11.87
CA PHE A 40 -18.47 3.51 -10.57
C PHE A 40 -17.04 2.97 -10.63
N TRP A 41 -16.73 2.09 -11.62
CA TRP A 41 -15.42 1.50 -11.77
C TRP A 41 -14.36 2.56 -12.09
N LEU A 42 -14.69 3.52 -12.95
CA LEU A 42 -13.79 4.62 -13.27
C LEU A 42 -13.37 5.40 -12.01
N TYR A 43 -14.31 5.79 -11.17
CA TYR A 43 -14.03 6.47 -9.91
C TYR A 43 -13.25 5.57 -8.95
N TRP A 44 -13.70 4.33 -8.79
CA TRP A 44 -13.09 3.38 -7.86
C TRP A 44 -11.61 3.11 -8.19
N ARG A 45 -11.32 2.74 -9.43
CA ARG A 45 -9.95 2.48 -9.87
C ARG A 45 -9.05 3.72 -9.80
N THR A 46 -9.59 4.89 -10.14
CA THR A 46 -8.82 6.14 -10.15
C THR A 46 -8.50 6.62 -8.74
N MET A 47 -9.43 6.50 -7.80
CA MET A 47 -9.24 6.98 -6.43
C MET A 47 -8.40 6.05 -5.57
N PHE A 48 -8.54 4.74 -5.77
CA PHE A 48 -7.95 3.74 -4.88
C PHE A 48 -6.86 2.90 -5.57
N ALA A 49 -6.46 3.25 -6.78
CA ALA A 49 -5.42 2.56 -7.55
C ALA A 49 -5.72 1.06 -7.79
N PHE A 50 -6.99 0.70 -8.03
CA PHE A 50 -7.36 -0.66 -8.38
C PHE A 50 -7.22 -0.93 -9.87
N GLU A 51 -6.87 -2.18 -10.19
CA GLU A 51 -6.93 -2.76 -11.52
C GLU A 51 -7.79 -4.02 -11.52
N ASN A 52 -8.29 -4.40 -12.68
CA ASN A 52 -9.24 -5.51 -12.82
C ASN A 52 -8.70 -6.84 -12.27
N TRP A 53 -7.39 -7.05 -12.35
CA TRP A 53 -6.70 -8.26 -11.88
C TRP A 53 -6.30 -8.23 -10.41
N HIS A 54 -6.58 -7.16 -9.68
CA HIS A 54 -6.29 -7.06 -8.27
C HIS A 54 -7.17 -7.99 -7.43
N SER A 55 -6.81 -8.14 -6.16
CA SER A 55 -7.51 -9.00 -5.21
C SER A 55 -8.95 -8.54 -4.97
N ALA A 56 -9.89 -9.48 -5.10
CA ALA A 56 -11.29 -9.25 -4.74
C ALA A 56 -11.46 -9.05 -3.22
N LEU A 57 -10.66 -9.74 -2.41
CA LEU A 57 -10.66 -9.55 -0.96
C LEU A 57 -10.26 -8.13 -0.59
N GLU A 58 -9.21 -7.61 -1.18
CA GLU A 58 -8.76 -6.24 -0.90
C GLU A 58 -9.82 -5.22 -1.32
N MET A 59 -10.41 -5.37 -2.50
CA MET A 59 -11.51 -4.51 -2.92
C MET A 59 -12.68 -4.54 -1.93
N LYS A 60 -13.08 -5.72 -1.46
CA LYS A 60 -14.13 -5.85 -0.44
C LYS A 60 -13.78 -5.09 0.83
N LEU A 61 -12.55 -5.22 1.35
CA LEU A 61 -12.10 -4.53 2.56
C LEU A 61 -12.12 -3.01 2.38
N TYR A 62 -11.75 -2.52 1.19
CA TYR A 62 -11.88 -1.10 0.86
C TYR A 62 -13.34 -0.64 0.79
N ILE A 63 -14.23 -1.42 0.15
CA ILE A 63 -15.67 -1.10 0.12
C ILE A 63 -16.22 -1.02 1.55
N GLN A 64 -15.90 -1.97 2.41
CA GLN A 64 -16.34 -1.97 3.82
C GLN A 64 -15.88 -0.73 4.57
N ARG A 65 -14.67 -0.28 4.33
CA ARG A 65 -14.11 0.91 4.95
C ARG A 65 -14.78 2.20 4.46
N TYR A 66 -15.09 2.28 3.17
CA TYR A 66 -15.57 3.50 2.53
C TYR A 66 -17.05 3.53 2.22
N ILE A 67 -17.82 2.49 2.59
CA ILE A 67 -19.25 2.37 2.24
C ILE A 67 -20.06 3.59 2.64
N HIS A 68 -19.76 4.23 3.78
CA HIS A 68 -20.45 5.42 4.25
C HIS A 68 -20.19 6.67 3.39
N HIS A 69 -19.18 6.65 2.54
CA HIS A 69 -18.76 7.77 1.71
C HIS A 69 -18.96 7.53 0.21
N ILE A 70 -19.36 6.32 -0.19
CA ILE A 70 -19.50 5.94 -1.61
C ILE A 70 -20.46 6.88 -2.33
N GLY A 71 -21.59 7.26 -1.72
CA GLY A 71 -22.56 8.17 -2.33
C GLY A 71 -22.04 9.57 -2.63
N GLY A 72 -20.97 10.01 -1.96
CA GLY A 72 -20.35 11.32 -2.16
C GLY A 72 -19.12 11.31 -3.08
N LEU A 73 -18.76 10.17 -3.66
CA LEU A 73 -17.61 10.08 -4.58
C LEU A 73 -17.79 10.88 -5.88
N PRO A 74 -18.95 10.86 -6.55
CA PRO A 74 -19.11 11.53 -7.85
C PRO A 74 -18.96 13.05 -7.81
N ASP A 75 -19.24 13.68 -6.68
CA ASP A 75 -19.15 15.14 -6.51
C ASP A 75 -18.12 15.57 -5.46
N PHE A 76 -17.32 14.63 -4.98
CA PHE A 76 -16.27 14.81 -3.97
C PHE A 76 -16.72 15.44 -2.65
N LYS A 77 -18.02 15.53 -2.38
CA LYS A 77 -18.55 16.15 -1.14
C LYS A 77 -18.12 15.41 0.13
N ALA A 78 -17.84 14.11 0.02
CA ALA A 78 -17.35 13.31 1.13
C ALA A 78 -15.87 13.58 1.47
N LEU A 79 -15.11 14.14 0.52
CA LEU A 79 -13.68 14.39 0.72
C LEU A 79 -13.46 15.66 1.54
N ARG A 80 -12.46 15.62 2.38
CA ARG A 80 -11.98 16.74 3.18
C ARG A 80 -10.51 16.99 2.89
N PHE A 81 -10.17 18.24 2.74
CA PHE A 81 -8.80 18.68 2.48
C PHE A 81 -8.33 19.55 3.64
N THR A 82 -7.06 19.42 4.00
CA THR A 82 -6.44 20.32 4.96
C THR A 82 -6.24 21.69 4.33
N LYS A 83 -6.46 22.75 5.11
CA LYS A 83 -6.25 24.13 4.65
C LYS A 83 -4.77 24.42 4.33
N TYR A 84 -3.88 23.75 5.06
CA TYR A 84 -2.44 23.91 4.94
C TYR A 84 -1.80 22.60 4.53
N ASN A 85 -0.54 22.65 4.11
CA ASN A 85 0.27 21.47 3.82
C ASN A 85 0.26 20.51 5.03
N GLN A 86 0.08 19.22 4.77
CA GLN A 86 -0.04 18.21 5.82
C GLN A 86 1.26 18.02 6.60
N TYR A 87 2.40 18.24 5.98
CA TYR A 87 3.69 18.08 6.67
C TYR A 87 3.83 19.10 7.80
N GLU A 88 3.68 20.38 7.51
CA GLU A 88 3.83 21.44 8.49
C GLU A 88 2.68 21.49 9.51
N SER A 89 1.45 21.19 9.07
CA SER A 89 0.26 21.33 9.92
C SER A 89 -0.04 20.10 10.79
N MET A 90 0.41 18.91 10.37
CA MET A 90 0.11 17.65 11.07
C MET A 90 1.38 16.86 11.42
N ILE A 91 2.22 16.54 10.44
CA ILE A 91 3.35 15.62 10.65
C ILE A 91 4.41 16.23 11.56
N LEU A 92 4.84 17.45 11.26
CA LEU A 92 5.88 18.10 12.07
C LEU A 92 5.47 18.35 13.54
N PRO A 93 4.26 18.80 13.85
CA PRO A 93 3.79 18.88 15.25
C PRO A 93 3.74 17.50 15.93
N MET A 94 3.33 16.44 15.22
CA MET A 94 3.33 15.07 15.77
C MET A 94 4.75 14.57 16.06
N ILE A 95 5.70 14.81 15.17
CA ILE A 95 7.11 14.47 15.39
C ILE A 95 7.62 15.15 16.65
N LYS A 96 7.45 16.47 16.76
CA LYS A 96 7.88 17.24 17.94
C LYS A 96 7.24 16.75 19.23
N TYR A 97 5.96 16.39 19.16
CA TYR A 97 5.25 15.83 20.32
C TYR A 97 5.86 14.50 20.75
N LEU A 98 6.10 13.58 19.82
CA LEU A 98 6.69 12.27 20.10
C LEU A 98 8.14 12.39 20.63
N GLU A 99 8.94 13.29 20.04
CA GLU A 99 10.30 13.58 20.52
C GLU A 99 10.30 14.06 21.96
N SER A 100 9.29 14.83 22.40
CA SER A 100 9.17 15.26 23.79
C SER A 100 8.94 14.12 24.79
N PHE A 101 8.55 12.93 24.32
CA PHE A 101 8.44 11.69 25.08
C PHE A 101 9.64 10.74 24.88
N GLY A 102 10.70 11.20 24.22
CA GLY A 102 11.91 10.43 24.03
C GLY A 102 11.90 9.50 22.80
N VAL A 103 10.89 9.62 21.91
CA VAL A 103 10.89 8.90 20.65
C VAL A 103 12.03 9.43 19.75
N GLN A 104 12.79 8.52 19.18
CA GLN A 104 13.90 8.85 18.29
C GLN A 104 13.52 8.54 16.84
N PHE A 105 13.75 9.50 15.95
CA PHE A 105 13.56 9.36 14.51
C PHE A 105 14.94 9.28 13.83
N HIS A 106 15.23 8.16 13.19
CA HIS A 106 16.48 7.95 12.48
C HIS A 106 16.26 8.07 10.98
N TYR A 107 16.67 9.18 10.40
CA TYR A 107 16.63 9.43 8.96
C TYR A 107 17.92 8.96 8.30
N GLY A 108 17.89 8.72 6.97
CA GLY A 108 19.07 8.21 6.24
C GLY A 108 19.41 6.75 6.58
N VAL A 109 18.49 6.03 7.22
CA VAL A 109 18.65 4.62 7.57
C VAL A 109 17.71 3.79 6.70
N GLN A 110 18.30 2.84 5.97
CA GLN A 110 17.56 1.85 5.19
C GLN A 110 17.57 0.52 5.93
N VAL A 111 16.38 0.00 6.26
CA VAL A 111 16.26 -1.37 6.79
C VAL A 111 16.30 -2.33 5.62
N VAL A 112 17.26 -3.26 5.65
CA VAL A 112 17.50 -4.22 4.56
C VAL A 112 17.05 -5.63 4.91
N ASN A 113 16.91 -5.96 6.19
CA ASN A 113 16.40 -7.23 6.66
C ASN A 113 15.96 -7.13 8.12
N VAL A 114 15.11 -8.06 8.55
CA VAL A 114 14.84 -8.35 9.96
C VAL A 114 15.07 -9.84 10.15
N GLU A 115 16.01 -10.20 11.00
CA GLU A 115 16.33 -11.61 11.31
C GLU A 115 15.45 -12.10 12.44
N PHE A 116 14.94 -13.33 12.29
CA PHE A 116 14.08 -13.99 13.26
C PHE A 116 14.69 -15.29 13.76
N ASP A 117 14.50 -15.55 15.04
CA ASP A 117 14.62 -16.90 15.59
C ASP A 117 13.27 -17.64 15.35
N CYS A 118 13.32 -18.60 14.45
CA CYS A 118 12.17 -19.44 14.07
C CYS A 118 12.28 -20.86 14.65
N SER A 119 13.12 -21.09 15.63
CA SER A 119 13.35 -22.42 16.24
C SER A 119 12.09 -22.96 16.94
N ASP A 120 11.25 -22.08 17.49
CA ASP A 120 9.93 -22.41 18.00
C ASP A 120 8.85 -21.96 17.00
N PRO A 121 8.12 -22.90 16.37
CA PRO A 121 7.06 -22.54 15.44
C PRO A 121 5.93 -21.69 16.05
N ALA A 122 5.71 -21.79 17.37
CA ALA A 122 4.67 -21.06 18.08
C ALA A 122 5.11 -19.65 18.51
N HIS A 123 6.43 -19.43 18.64
CA HIS A 123 6.98 -18.15 19.13
C HIS A 123 8.17 -17.73 18.30
N LYS A 124 7.91 -16.97 17.25
CA LYS A 124 8.96 -16.36 16.43
C LYS A 124 9.41 -15.04 17.03
N LEU A 125 10.70 -14.89 17.22
CA LEU A 125 11.29 -13.74 17.87
C LEU A 125 12.18 -12.97 16.91
N ALA A 126 11.92 -11.67 16.72
CA ALA A 126 12.84 -10.80 16.00
C ALA A 126 14.13 -10.64 16.82
N LYS A 127 15.27 -10.93 16.20
CA LYS A 127 16.59 -10.94 16.85
C LYS A 127 17.45 -9.73 16.48
N ARG A 128 17.28 -9.24 15.25
CA ARG A 128 18.17 -8.25 14.72
C ARG A 128 17.52 -7.51 13.54
N ILE A 129 17.78 -6.23 13.45
CA ILE A 129 17.42 -5.42 12.30
C ILE A 129 18.72 -5.05 11.57
N ASP A 130 18.90 -5.54 10.35
CA ASP A 130 20.03 -5.17 9.50
C ASP A 130 19.69 -3.86 8.77
N ILE A 131 20.60 -2.92 8.83
CA ILE A 131 20.40 -1.58 8.27
C ILE A 131 21.60 -1.12 7.43
N LEU A 132 21.33 -0.21 6.52
CA LEU A 132 22.36 0.64 5.92
C LEU A 132 22.21 2.05 6.49
N ARG A 133 23.24 2.54 7.15
CA ARG A 133 23.31 3.91 7.64
C ARG A 133 24.32 4.67 6.78
N ASP A 134 23.87 5.66 6.05
CA ASP A 134 24.72 6.41 5.10
C ASP A 134 25.50 5.47 4.14
N GLY A 135 24.82 4.40 3.70
CA GLY A 135 25.39 3.40 2.78
C GLY A 135 26.35 2.39 3.41
N LYS A 136 26.57 2.43 4.73
CA LYS A 136 27.38 1.46 5.47
C LYS A 136 26.51 0.48 6.23
N GLU A 137 26.92 -0.77 6.21
CA GLU A 137 26.25 -1.83 6.98
C GLU A 137 26.34 -1.55 8.48
N ASP A 138 25.24 -1.72 9.16
CA ASP A 138 25.07 -1.59 10.60
C ASP A 138 23.90 -2.48 11.04
N ALA A 139 23.72 -2.69 12.33
CA ALA A 139 22.62 -3.50 12.84
C ALA A 139 22.16 -3.05 14.21
N ILE A 140 20.91 -3.41 14.51
CA ILE A 140 20.29 -3.22 15.82
C ILE A 140 19.94 -4.60 16.36
N ASP A 141 20.66 -5.01 17.41
CA ASP A 141 20.35 -6.26 18.11
C ASP A 141 19.11 -6.07 19.00
N LEU A 142 18.24 -7.06 19.01
CA LEU A 142 16.97 -7.05 19.72
C LEU A 142 16.96 -8.11 20.83
N THR A 143 16.14 -7.84 21.83
CA THR A 143 15.87 -8.74 22.95
C THR A 143 14.42 -9.25 22.87
N GLU A 144 14.07 -10.21 23.70
CA GLU A 144 12.70 -10.73 23.82
C GLU A 144 11.67 -9.69 24.31
N ASN A 145 12.14 -8.55 24.83
CA ASN A 145 11.28 -7.47 25.32
C ASN A 145 11.04 -6.37 24.27
N ASP A 146 11.65 -6.49 23.10
CA ASP A 146 11.50 -5.52 22.03
C ASP A 146 10.33 -5.89 21.12
N LEU A 147 9.58 -4.88 20.67
CA LEU A 147 8.52 -5.02 19.69
C LEU A 147 8.94 -4.37 18.37
N VAL A 148 8.82 -5.09 17.28
CA VAL A 148 9.14 -4.61 15.93
C VAL A 148 7.88 -4.49 15.09
N PHE A 149 7.61 -3.29 14.59
CA PHE A 149 6.53 -3.02 13.65
C PHE A 149 7.13 -2.73 12.28
N ILE A 150 6.75 -3.53 11.27
CA ILE A 150 7.27 -3.42 9.90
C ILE A 150 6.16 -2.87 9.01
N THR A 151 6.35 -1.67 8.48
CA THR A 151 5.33 -0.95 7.69
C THR A 151 5.84 -0.47 6.32
N ASN A 152 6.96 -0.99 5.86
CA ASN A 152 7.57 -0.60 4.60
C ASN A 152 6.91 -1.28 3.38
N GLY A 153 7.17 -0.75 2.20
CA GLY A 153 6.62 -1.23 0.94
C GLY A 153 5.31 -0.54 0.55
N GLY A 154 5.22 0.77 0.73
CA GLY A 154 4.09 1.56 0.27
C GLY A 154 4.07 1.76 -1.25
N CYS A 155 2.93 2.20 -1.79
CA CYS A 155 2.73 2.46 -3.23
C CYS A 155 3.65 3.54 -3.82
N VAL A 156 4.35 4.31 -2.99
CA VAL A 156 5.32 5.33 -3.42
C VAL A 156 6.75 4.79 -3.45
N GLU A 157 6.97 3.57 -3.00
CA GLU A 157 8.28 2.95 -3.07
C GLU A 157 8.68 2.75 -4.53
N ASN A 158 9.94 3.04 -4.83
CA ASN A 158 10.47 2.95 -6.19
C ASN A 158 9.82 3.90 -7.21
N SER A 159 9.02 4.88 -6.77
CA SER A 159 8.45 5.87 -7.66
C SER A 159 9.50 6.83 -8.20
N SER A 160 9.28 7.30 -9.42
CA SER A 160 10.07 8.32 -10.08
C SER A 160 9.25 9.59 -10.26
N ARG A 161 9.91 10.69 -10.52
CA ARG A 161 9.25 11.98 -10.78
C ARG A 161 9.67 12.53 -12.11
N GLY A 162 8.71 13.05 -12.84
CA GLY A 162 8.95 13.85 -14.03
C GLY A 162 9.08 15.34 -13.71
N SER A 163 9.25 16.13 -14.75
CA SER A 163 9.25 17.59 -14.70
C SER A 163 8.30 18.16 -15.75
N GLN A 164 8.27 19.50 -15.87
CA GLN A 164 7.46 20.16 -16.89
C GLN A 164 7.80 19.70 -18.33
N ASN A 165 9.04 19.36 -18.59
CA ASN A 165 9.56 19.06 -19.94
C ASN A 165 10.03 17.63 -20.12
N GLU A 166 10.03 16.83 -19.06
CA GLU A 166 10.52 15.45 -19.07
C GLU A 166 9.52 14.53 -18.38
N PRO A 167 9.09 13.44 -19.03
CA PRO A 167 8.23 12.46 -18.37
C PRO A 167 8.99 11.76 -17.25
N ALA A 168 8.25 11.26 -16.25
CA ALA A 168 8.84 10.42 -15.22
C ALA A 168 9.42 9.15 -15.86
N PRO A 169 10.65 8.75 -15.53
CA PRO A 169 11.20 7.48 -16.00
C PRO A 169 10.33 6.33 -15.50
N TYR A 170 10.00 5.41 -16.42
CA TYR A 170 9.28 4.20 -16.06
C TYR A 170 10.27 3.15 -15.58
N ASN A 171 10.19 2.78 -14.30
CA ASN A 171 11.08 1.80 -13.69
C ASN A 171 10.39 0.43 -13.60
N THR A 172 10.88 -0.52 -14.37
CA THR A 172 10.39 -1.91 -14.42
C THR A 172 11.20 -2.87 -13.55
N GLU A 173 12.28 -2.40 -12.92
CA GLU A 173 13.13 -3.26 -12.11
C GLU A 173 12.72 -3.23 -10.64
N ILE A 174 12.78 -4.38 -10.00
CA ILE A 174 12.60 -4.49 -8.55
C ILE A 174 13.82 -3.89 -7.88
N LYS A 175 13.59 -2.85 -7.09
CA LYS A 175 14.67 -2.13 -6.40
C LYS A 175 15.35 -3.02 -5.36
N PRO A 176 16.66 -3.29 -5.48
CA PRO A 176 17.41 -4.00 -4.45
C PRO A 176 17.38 -3.23 -3.12
N GLY A 177 17.17 -3.95 -2.02
CA GLY A 177 17.07 -3.36 -0.67
C GLY A 177 15.78 -2.57 -0.43
N GLY A 178 14.81 -2.59 -1.35
CA GLY A 178 13.48 -2.02 -1.16
C GLY A 178 12.57 -2.93 -0.31
N GLY A 179 11.31 -2.52 -0.13
CA GLY A 179 10.34 -3.25 0.68
C GLY A 179 10.03 -4.64 0.15
N TRP A 180 9.97 -4.82 -1.16
CA TRP A 180 9.78 -6.15 -1.76
C TRP A 180 10.97 -7.08 -1.49
N ASP A 181 12.19 -6.57 -1.60
CA ASP A 181 13.40 -7.33 -1.29
C ASP A 181 13.42 -7.76 0.18
N MET A 182 13.06 -6.84 1.08
CA MET A 182 12.96 -7.14 2.50
C MET A 182 11.87 -8.18 2.81
N TRP A 183 10.67 -8.06 2.23
CA TRP A 183 9.61 -9.04 2.42
C TRP A 183 10.01 -10.43 1.92
N ARG A 184 10.74 -10.53 0.81
CA ARG A 184 11.29 -11.80 0.31
C ARG A 184 12.30 -12.41 1.29
N LYS A 185 13.20 -11.58 1.86
CA LYS A 185 14.17 -12.02 2.85
C LYS A 185 13.49 -12.51 4.14
N ILE A 186 12.47 -11.82 4.61
CA ILE A 186 11.69 -12.24 5.77
C ILE A 186 10.98 -13.57 5.48
N ALA A 187 10.26 -13.68 4.37
CA ALA A 187 9.52 -14.89 4.03
C ALA A 187 10.42 -16.11 3.77
N ALA A 188 11.66 -15.89 3.36
CA ALA A 188 12.65 -16.96 3.16
C ALA A 188 13.08 -17.63 4.50
N GLN A 189 12.88 -16.96 5.63
CA GLN A 189 13.27 -17.50 6.95
C GLN A 189 12.26 -18.49 7.50
N ASP A 190 10.96 -18.29 7.22
CA ASP A 190 9.89 -19.20 7.65
C ASP A 190 8.66 -19.06 6.75
N PRO A 191 8.06 -20.17 6.28
CA PRO A 191 6.89 -20.14 5.40
C PRO A 191 5.65 -19.42 5.98
N SER A 192 5.54 -19.32 7.29
CA SER A 192 4.41 -18.64 7.94
C SER A 192 4.46 -17.13 7.84
N PHE A 193 5.58 -16.54 7.39
CA PHE A 193 5.68 -15.12 7.14
C PHE A 193 5.01 -14.66 5.84
N GLY A 194 4.43 -15.60 5.09
CA GLY A 194 3.60 -15.30 3.94
C GLY A 194 4.23 -15.62 2.60
N HIS A 195 3.60 -15.13 1.53
CA HIS A 195 3.92 -15.49 0.16
C HIS A 195 4.19 -14.24 -0.68
N PRO A 196 5.38 -13.61 -0.57
CA PRO A 196 5.70 -12.38 -1.31
C PRO A 196 5.63 -12.55 -2.83
N ASP A 197 5.78 -13.74 -3.36
CA ASP A 197 5.64 -14.03 -4.79
C ASP A 197 4.25 -13.71 -5.35
N LYS A 198 3.23 -13.59 -4.49
CA LYS A 198 1.88 -13.18 -4.89
C LYS A 198 1.78 -11.69 -5.24
N PHE A 199 2.71 -10.85 -4.77
CA PHE A 199 2.68 -9.40 -5.00
C PHE A 199 4.04 -8.78 -5.37
N CYS A 200 5.15 -9.43 -5.06
CA CYS A 200 6.51 -8.94 -5.32
C CYS A 200 7.09 -9.53 -6.63
N TYR A 201 6.39 -9.48 -7.75
CA TYR A 201 6.86 -10.17 -8.95
C TYR A 201 6.86 -9.34 -10.24
N ASP A 202 5.90 -8.47 -10.45
CA ASP A 202 5.74 -7.75 -11.70
C ASP A 202 5.42 -6.27 -11.46
N PRO A 203 6.42 -5.37 -11.64
CA PRO A 203 6.21 -3.94 -11.49
C PRO A 203 5.16 -3.36 -12.45
N GLU A 204 4.95 -3.96 -13.62
CA GLU A 204 3.95 -3.48 -14.57
C GLU A 204 2.52 -3.67 -14.05
N GLN A 205 2.27 -4.73 -13.29
CA GLN A 205 0.97 -4.97 -12.66
C GLN A 205 0.70 -4.12 -11.43
N THR A 206 1.72 -3.48 -10.89
CA THR A 206 1.62 -2.60 -9.71
C THR A 206 1.92 -1.14 -10.05
N ASN A 207 2.12 -0.83 -11.32
CA ASN A 207 2.43 0.51 -11.77
C ASN A 207 1.23 1.45 -11.64
N TRP A 208 1.47 2.61 -11.06
CA TRP A 208 0.53 3.70 -10.95
C TRP A 208 1.14 4.99 -11.45
N MET A 209 0.46 5.64 -12.39
CA MET A 209 0.90 6.94 -12.91
C MET A 209 -0.12 8.01 -12.55
N SER A 210 0.35 9.15 -12.05
CA SER A 210 -0.46 10.32 -11.79
C SER A 210 0.22 11.57 -12.33
N ALA A 211 -0.58 12.54 -12.73
CA ALA A 211 -0.10 13.85 -13.17
C ALA A 211 -1.00 14.95 -12.61
N THR A 212 -0.41 16.07 -12.24
CA THR A 212 -1.13 17.31 -11.96
C THR A 212 -1.05 18.17 -13.20
N VAL A 213 -2.22 18.59 -13.69
CA VAL A 213 -2.33 19.52 -14.83
C VAL A 213 -2.85 20.85 -14.31
N GLU A 214 -2.06 21.90 -14.52
CA GLU A 214 -2.48 23.27 -14.25
C GLU A 214 -2.75 23.99 -15.58
N THR A 215 -3.90 24.63 -15.67
CA THR A 215 -4.22 25.48 -16.81
C THR A 215 -3.89 26.93 -16.49
N LEU A 216 -3.40 27.66 -17.47
CA LEU A 216 -3.10 29.11 -17.34
C LEU A 216 -4.33 29.99 -17.54
N ASP A 217 -5.42 29.41 -18.04
CA ASP A 217 -6.68 30.10 -18.29
C ASP A 217 -7.58 30.05 -17.04
N GLN A 218 -8.23 31.14 -16.76
CA GLN A 218 -9.23 31.29 -15.70
C GLN A 218 -10.63 30.92 -16.18
#